data_5cab7904eec6e12f9e56f990c2a02e32
#
_entry.id   5cab7904eec6e12f9e56f990c2a02e32
#
_cell.length_a   1.000
_cell.length_b   1.000
_cell.length_c   1.000
_cell.angle_alpha   90.00
_cell.angle_beta   90.00
_cell.angle_gamma   90.00
#
_symmetry.space_group_name_H-M   'P 1'
#
loop_
_entity.id
_entity.type
_entity.pdbx_description
1 polymer ?
#
loop_
_entity_poly.entity_id
_entity_poly.type
_entity_poly.pdbx_seq_one_letter_code
_entity_poly.pdbx_strand_id
1 'polypeptide(L)'
;MSSIRVLVVEDHKDWRKLVRLLLQVRPEWQIIFEASDGSEAVRKAKELTPDLILLDIGLPKLNGIEAARQIRQHSPNSKIVFLSADDSVDVVQAALSTGARGYVHKSRAQSDLLPAIDAVLRDIQFISSTLKGYKSADATGAKVHRCHEVQFYSDDAVFLDSFTHFIAAALDAGDVAIVVATESHRDSLAERLKAQGLDMDAAIRQGTYIPLDVAKTLSTFMVGDMPDPDRFFEVVGDLIRTAAEAGKSAHPRIAACGECAPLLWAEGKADAAIRVEQLWDQIATTYEVDILCGYALSSFHGEEDEQVFQSICAEHSAVFHA
;
A
#
# COMPACT_ATOMS: atom_id res chain seq x y z
N MET A 1 -10.42 -23.06 3.34
CA MET A 1 -9.06 -22.48 3.17
C MET A 1 -8.24 -22.87 4.37
N SER A 2 -6.98 -23.27 4.24
CA SER A 2 -6.12 -23.59 5.39
C SER A 2 -5.79 -22.30 6.14
N SER A 3 -5.95 -22.29 7.46
CA SER A 3 -5.57 -21.13 8.26
C SER A 3 -4.05 -20.95 8.29
N ILE A 4 -3.59 -19.70 8.20
CA ILE A 4 -2.16 -19.34 8.33
C ILE A 4 -1.83 -19.25 9.82
N ARG A 5 -0.83 -20.00 10.25
CA ARG A 5 -0.39 -20.10 11.65
C ARG A 5 0.70 -19.07 11.92
N VAL A 6 0.40 -18.08 12.75
CA VAL A 6 1.27 -16.92 13.00
C VAL A 6 1.91 -17.01 14.39
N LEU A 7 3.22 -16.88 14.44
CA LEU A 7 4.00 -16.63 15.67
C LEU A 7 4.33 -15.13 15.74
N VAL A 8 3.91 -14.47 16.80
CA VAL A 8 4.23 -13.06 17.06
C VAL A 8 5.33 -12.98 18.10
N VAL A 9 6.41 -12.23 17.80
CA VAL A 9 7.56 -12.06 18.69
C VAL A 9 7.81 -10.57 18.92
N GLU A 10 7.49 -10.10 20.11
CA GLU A 10 7.56 -8.69 20.50
C GLU A 10 7.62 -8.60 22.02
N ASP A 11 8.56 -7.88 22.61
CA ASP A 11 8.68 -7.75 24.05
C ASP A 11 7.71 -6.71 24.64
N HIS A 12 7.34 -5.71 23.85
CA HIS A 12 6.46 -4.63 24.29
C HIS A 12 4.98 -5.05 24.23
N LYS A 13 4.29 -5.02 25.36
CA LYS A 13 2.88 -5.46 25.48
C LYS A 13 1.92 -4.67 24.58
N ASP A 14 2.13 -3.35 24.45
CA ASP A 14 1.25 -2.49 23.65
C ASP A 14 1.42 -2.77 22.15
N TRP A 15 2.65 -3.04 21.71
CA TRP A 15 2.92 -3.47 20.33
C TRP A 15 2.32 -4.83 20.03
N ARG A 16 2.43 -5.81 20.92
CA ARG A 16 1.73 -7.10 20.74
C ARG A 16 0.23 -6.92 20.61
N LYS A 17 -0.36 -6.03 21.44
CA LYS A 17 -1.80 -5.72 21.34
C LYS A 17 -2.17 -5.11 20.00
N LEU A 18 -1.39 -4.15 19.49
CA LEU A 18 -1.61 -3.54 18.19
C LEU A 18 -1.52 -4.59 17.06
N VAL A 19 -0.46 -5.40 17.03
CA VAL A 19 -0.31 -6.48 16.03
C VAL A 19 -1.50 -7.43 16.07
N ARG A 20 -1.97 -7.82 17.25
CA ARG A 20 -3.16 -8.67 17.41
C ARG A 20 -4.41 -8.03 16.82
N LEU A 21 -4.64 -6.74 17.08
CA LEU A 21 -5.78 -6.00 16.52
C LEU A 21 -5.71 -5.94 14.99
N LEU A 22 -4.54 -5.67 14.42
CA LEU A 22 -4.36 -5.64 12.98
C LEU A 22 -4.62 -7.00 12.34
N LEU A 23 -4.16 -8.09 12.95
CA LEU A 23 -4.37 -9.44 12.41
C LEU A 23 -5.82 -9.93 12.54
N GLN A 24 -6.63 -9.38 13.45
CA GLN A 24 -8.04 -9.75 13.59
C GLN A 24 -8.89 -9.45 12.35
N VAL A 25 -8.44 -8.53 11.50
CA VAL A 25 -9.11 -8.20 10.21
C VAL A 25 -9.09 -9.40 9.23
N ARG A 26 -8.18 -10.35 9.46
CA ARG A 26 -7.99 -11.55 8.64
C ARG A 26 -8.25 -12.82 9.46
N PRO A 27 -9.49 -13.32 9.53
CA PRO A 27 -9.84 -14.48 10.36
C PRO A 27 -9.06 -15.76 10.02
N GLU A 28 -8.55 -15.87 8.80
CA GLU A 28 -7.70 -16.96 8.34
C GLU A 28 -6.28 -16.94 8.93
N TRP A 29 -5.85 -15.82 9.56
CA TRP A 29 -4.54 -15.70 10.19
C TRP A 29 -4.66 -15.91 11.70
N GLN A 30 -4.21 -17.05 12.16
CA GLN A 30 -4.34 -17.46 13.57
C GLN A 30 -3.03 -17.27 14.33
N ILE A 31 -3.03 -16.42 15.34
CA ILE A 31 -1.91 -16.30 16.27
C ILE A 31 -1.88 -17.57 17.11
N ILE A 32 -0.89 -18.43 16.87
CA ILE A 32 -0.72 -19.69 17.59
C ILE A 32 0.13 -19.54 18.84
N PHE A 33 0.98 -18.51 18.90
CA PHE A 33 1.80 -18.19 20.07
C PHE A 33 2.31 -16.76 20.02
N GLU A 34 2.53 -16.17 21.20
CA GLU A 34 3.19 -14.87 21.37
C GLU A 34 4.43 -15.06 22.25
N ALA A 35 5.61 -14.75 21.72
CA ALA A 35 6.88 -14.78 22.45
C ALA A 35 7.31 -13.36 22.82
N SER A 36 8.03 -13.22 23.92
CA SER A 36 8.52 -11.94 24.43
C SER A 36 10.04 -11.77 24.36
N ASP A 37 10.75 -12.77 23.85
CA ASP A 37 12.19 -12.71 23.62
C ASP A 37 12.62 -13.63 22.48
N GLY A 38 13.82 -13.37 21.93
CA GLY A 38 14.34 -14.12 20.79
C GLY A 38 14.65 -15.59 21.06
N SER A 39 15.06 -15.93 22.28
CA SER A 39 15.33 -17.32 22.64
C SER A 39 14.05 -18.15 22.72
N GLU A 40 12.99 -17.57 23.26
CA GLU A 40 11.66 -18.18 23.24
C GLU A 40 11.13 -18.32 21.82
N ALA A 41 11.34 -17.31 20.97
CA ALA A 41 10.96 -17.36 19.57
C ALA A 41 11.58 -18.54 18.82
N VAL A 42 12.90 -18.75 18.97
CA VAL A 42 13.61 -19.90 18.37
C VAL A 42 13.03 -21.23 18.84
N ARG A 43 12.85 -21.38 20.15
CA ARG A 43 12.28 -22.59 20.73
C ARG A 43 10.88 -22.88 20.19
N LYS A 44 10.01 -21.85 20.15
CA LYS A 44 8.62 -21.97 19.69
C LYS A 44 8.49 -22.15 18.18
N ALA A 45 9.35 -21.53 17.41
CA ALA A 45 9.39 -21.76 15.95
C ALA A 45 9.74 -23.22 15.63
N LYS A 46 10.70 -23.82 16.35
CA LYS A 46 11.06 -25.24 16.23
C LYS A 46 9.92 -26.18 16.64
N GLU A 47 9.24 -25.85 17.75
CA GLU A 47 8.16 -26.69 18.32
C GLU A 47 6.90 -26.63 17.46
N LEU A 48 6.51 -25.43 17.00
CA LEU A 48 5.22 -25.17 16.39
C LEU A 48 5.27 -25.12 14.85
N THR A 49 6.44 -24.94 14.25
CA THR A 49 6.62 -24.77 12.79
C THR A 49 5.53 -23.85 12.18
N PRO A 50 5.51 -22.55 12.57
CA PRO A 50 4.51 -21.60 12.07
C PRO A 50 4.68 -21.34 10.57
N ASP A 51 3.62 -20.94 9.89
CA ASP A 51 3.69 -20.52 8.49
C ASP A 51 4.34 -19.12 8.37
N LEU A 52 4.04 -18.25 9.34
CA LEU A 52 4.51 -16.87 9.39
C LEU A 52 5.04 -16.52 10.78
N ILE A 53 6.12 -15.75 10.83
CA ILE A 53 6.70 -15.19 12.06
C ILE A 53 6.80 -13.68 11.91
N LEU A 54 6.12 -12.93 12.76
CA LEU A 54 6.30 -11.50 12.93
C LEU A 54 7.33 -11.28 14.03
N LEU A 55 8.46 -10.69 13.71
CA LEU A 55 9.64 -10.70 14.57
C LEU A 55 10.20 -9.30 14.78
N ASP A 56 10.13 -8.80 16.02
CA ASP A 56 10.85 -7.60 16.39
C ASP A 56 12.38 -7.83 16.38
N ILE A 57 13.14 -6.78 16.04
CA ILE A 57 14.61 -6.82 16.07
C ILE A 57 15.12 -6.54 17.49
N GLY A 58 14.51 -5.58 18.19
CA GLY A 58 14.96 -5.07 19.49
C GLY A 58 14.67 -5.98 20.69
N LEU A 59 14.70 -7.30 20.51
CA LEU A 59 14.31 -8.25 21.54
C LEU A 59 15.38 -8.45 22.62
N PRO A 60 14.97 -8.69 23.88
CA PRO A 60 15.88 -9.09 24.95
C PRO A 60 16.41 -10.53 24.77
N LYS A 61 17.49 -10.84 25.48
CA LYS A 61 18.21 -12.11 25.49
C LYS A 61 18.89 -12.48 24.17
N LEU A 62 18.13 -12.53 23.09
CA LEU A 62 18.58 -12.79 21.73
C LEU A 62 17.88 -11.81 20.79
N ASN A 63 18.65 -10.97 20.10
CA ASN A 63 18.06 -10.01 19.15
C ASN A 63 17.37 -10.74 17.98
N GLY A 64 16.40 -10.05 17.34
CA GLY A 64 15.57 -10.65 16.31
C GLY A 64 16.33 -11.15 15.09
N ILE A 65 17.41 -10.48 14.68
CA ILE A 65 18.23 -10.91 13.53
C ILE A 65 18.92 -12.25 13.82
N GLU A 66 19.50 -12.38 15.00
CA GLU A 66 20.15 -13.64 15.40
C GLU A 66 19.11 -14.74 15.66
N ALA A 67 17.94 -14.39 16.23
CA ALA A 67 16.81 -15.30 16.35
C ALA A 67 16.36 -15.82 14.97
N ALA A 68 16.23 -14.94 13.96
CA ALA A 68 15.86 -15.33 12.60
C ALA A 68 16.86 -16.32 11.99
N ARG A 69 18.17 -16.11 12.17
CA ARG A 69 19.20 -17.05 11.70
C ARG A 69 19.02 -18.44 12.28
N GLN A 70 18.78 -18.52 13.59
CA GLN A 70 18.56 -19.80 14.27
C GLN A 70 17.21 -20.43 13.90
N ILE A 71 16.16 -19.64 13.76
CA ILE A 71 14.85 -20.09 13.29
C ILE A 71 14.97 -20.72 11.90
N ARG A 72 15.70 -20.09 10.99
CA ARG A 72 15.90 -20.61 9.63
C ARG A 72 16.51 -22.01 9.59
N GLN A 73 17.36 -22.35 10.57
CA GLN A 73 17.97 -23.69 10.68
C GLN A 73 16.94 -24.76 11.12
N HIS A 74 15.94 -24.39 11.90
CA HIS A 74 14.99 -25.32 12.51
C HIS A 74 13.59 -25.31 11.87
N SER A 75 13.22 -24.19 11.24
CA SER A 75 11.92 -23.97 10.58
C SER A 75 12.13 -23.25 9.25
N PRO A 76 12.79 -23.86 8.27
CA PRO A 76 13.20 -23.20 7.02
C PRO A 76 12.03 -22.74 6.17
N ASN A 77 10.86 -23.35 6.31
CA ASN A 77 9.66 -23.01 5.55
C ASN A 77 8.87 -21.85 6.16
N SER A 78 9.13 -21.49 7.42
CA SER A 78 8.46 -20.34 8.05
C SER A 78 8.87 -19.04 7.35
N LYS A 79 7.88 -18.26 6.94
CA LYS A 79 8.12 -16.91 6.41
C LYS A 79 8.40 -15.95 7.57
N ILE A 80 9.32 -15.02 7.39
CA ILE A 80 9.67 -14.05 8.43
C ILE A 80 9.43 -12.64 7.89
N VAL A 81 8.68 -11.84 8.67
CA VAL A 81 8.51 -10.40 8.52
C VAL A 81 9.09 -9.74 9.76
N PHE A 82 10.09 -8.89 9.59
CA PHE A 82 10.61 -8.08 10.68
C PHE A 82 9.71 -6.86 10.94
N LEU A 83 9.52 -6.54 12.21
CA LEU A 83 8.93 -5.29 12.70
C LEU A 83 10.00 -4.54 13.47
N SER A 84 10.36 -3.32 13.07
CA SER A 84 11.44 -2.58 13.73
C SER A 84 11.18 -1.07 13.73
N ALA A 85 11.69 -0.38 14.75
CA ALA A 85 11.78 1.08 14.77
C ALA A 85 13.08 1.60 14.14
N ASP A 86 13.98 0.74 13.69
CA ASP A 86 15.25 1.10 13.06
C ASP A 86 15.04 1.20 11.54
N ASP A 87 15.47 2.29 10.94
CA ASP A 87 15.38 2.57 9.51
C ASP A 87 16.76 2.59 8.81
N SER A 88 17.81 2.21 9.51
CA SER A 88 19.16 2.18 8.95
C SER A 88 19.33 1.08 7.89
N VAL A 89 19.98 1.42 6.80
CA VAL A 89 20.21 0.50 5.67
C VAL A 89 20.94 -0.76 6.12
N ASP A 90 21.90 -0.63 7.04
CA ASP A 90 22.70 -1.75 7.53
C ASP A 90 21.84 -2.77 8.30
N VAL A 91 20.91 -2.30 9.14
CA VAL A 91 20.00 -3.16 9.89
C VAL A 91 19.02 -3.86 8.96
N VAL A 92 18.47 -3.15 7.98
CA VAL A 92 17.58 -3.73 6.96
C VAL A 92 18.30 -4.81 6.16
N GLN A 93 19.53 -4.55 5.70
CA GLN A 93 20.33 -5.53 4.97
C GLN A 93 20.66 -6.76 5.84
N ALA A 94 21.06 -6.53 7.08
CA ALA A 94 21.32 -7.62 8.02
C ALA A 94 20.09 -8.49 8.27
N ALA A 95 18.91 -7.87 8.43
CA ALA A 95 17.64 -8.58 8.61
C ALA A 95 17.29 -9.42 7.37
N LEU A 96 17.34 -8.84 6.17
CA LEU A 96 17.01 -9.54 4.93
C LEU A 96 18.05 -10.63 4.57
N SER A 97 19.32 -10.45 4.94
CA SER A 97 20.36 -11.47 4.75
C SER A 97 20.10 -12.77 5.53
N THR A 98 19.20 -12.76 6.51
CA THR A 98 18.75 -14.00 7.21
C THR A 98 17.83 -14.85 6.34
N GLY A 99 17.42 -14.37 5.18
CA GLY A 99 16.41 -14.99 4.31
C GLY A 99 14.99 -14.55 4.63
N ALA A 100 14.81 -13.54 5.51
CA ALA A 100 13.52 -12.91 5.70
C ALA A 100 13.06 -12.19 4.41
N ARG A 101 11.76 -12.17 4.20
CA ARG A 101 11.15 -11.57 3.00
C ARG A 101 10.40 -10.28 3.30
N GLY A 102 10.19 -9.93 4.58
CA GLY A 102 9.48 -8.71 4.97
C GLY A 102 10.29 -7.88 5.96
N TYR A 103 10.22 -6.54 5.77
CA TYR A 103 10.70 -5.56 6.74
C TYR A 103 9.69 -4.42 6.83
N VAL A 104 9.03 -4.30 7.97
CA VAL A 104 8.03 -3.26 8.25
C VAL A 104 8.58 -2.33 9.33
N HIS A 105 8.63 -1.03 9.02
CA HIS A 105 8.96 -0.03 10.02
C HIS A 105 7.78 0.18 10.98
N LYS A 106 8.02 0.18 12.29
CA LYS A 106 6.96 0.23 13.31
C LYS A 106 6.05 1.45 13.16
N SER A 107 6.56 2.62 12.75
CA SER A 107 5.72 3.80 12.51
C SER A 107 4.71 3.63 11.38
N ARG A 108 4.89 2.62 10.53
CA ARG A 108 4.01 2.30 9.40
C ARG A 108 3.31 0.95 9.57
N ALA A 109 3.35 0.35 10.75
CA ALA A 109 2.77 -0.97 10.96
C ALA A 109 1.27 -1.05 10.63
N GLN A 110 0.53 0.03 10.85
CA GLN A 110 -0.90 0.08 10.55
C GLN A 110 -1.18 -0.01 9.03
N SER A 111 -0.35 0.60 8.20
CA SER A 111 -0.50 0.57 6.74
C SER A 111 0.23 -0.60 6.08
N ASP A 112 1.41 -0.95 6.60
CA ASP A 112 2.34 -1.83 5.89
C ASP A 112 2.27 -3.29 6.34
N LEU A 113 1.74 -3.60 7.56
CA LEU A 113 1.82 -4.95 8.12
C LEU A 113 1.01 -5.97 7.32
N LEU A 114 -0.25 -5.68 7.03
CA LEU A 114 -1.11 -6.60 6.28
C LEU A 114 -0.60 -6.80 4.83
N PRO A 115 -0.28 -5.73 4.07
CA PRO A 115 0.35 -5.88 2.76
C PRO A 115 1.67 -6.64 2.79
N ALA A 116 2.52 -6.42 3.80
CA ALA A 116 3.77 -7.15 3.95
C ALA A 116 3.55 -8.64 4.15
N ILE A 117 2.57 -9.03 4.98
CA ILE A 117 2.23 -10.43 5.22
C ILE A 117 1.71 -11.06 3.92
N ASP A 118 0.78 -10.42 3.23
CA ASP A 118 0.24 -10.90 1.96
C ASP A 118 1.33 -11.08 0.90
N ALA A 119 2.26 -10.14 0.79
CA ALA A 119 3.40 -10.23 -0.11
C ALA A 119 4.32 -11.41 0.25
N VAL A 120 4.72 -11.50 1.52
CA VAL A 120 5.67 -12.51 2.01
C VAL A 120 5.10 -13.93 1.94
N LEU A 121 3.80 -14.12 2.16
CA LEU A 121 3.14 -15.41 1.99
C LEU A 121 3.18 -15.89 0.53
N ARG A 122 3.22 -14.96 -0.43
CA ARG A 122 3.40 -15.24 -1.87
C ARG A 122 4.85 -15.30 -2.33
N ASP A 123 5.83 -15.31 -1.41
CA ASP A 123 7.26 -15.23 -1.68
C ASP A 123 7.74 -13.91 -2.30
N ILE A 124 6.97 -12.84 -2.16
CA ILE A 124 7.32 -11.50 -2.59
C ILE A 124 8.05 -10.77 -1.45
N GLN A 125 9.15 -10.10 -1.75
CA GLN A 125 9.85 -9.28 -0.77
C GLN A 125 9.07 -7.97 -0.54
N PHE A 126 8.91 -7.58 0.73
CA PHE A 126 8.28 -6.33 1.13
C PHE A 126 9.21 -5.53 2.05
N ILE A 127 9.37 -4.24 1.78
CA ILE A 127 10.15 -3.31 2.61
C ILE A 127 9.38 -2.01 2.71
N SER A 128 9.14 -1.52 3.94
CA SER A 128 8.49 -0.22 4.16
C SER A 128 9.20 0.92 3.43
N SER A 129 8.45 1.78 2.76
CA SER A 129 8.97 2.86 1.89
C SER A 129 9.73 3.99 2.63
N THR A 130 9.62 4.07 3.95
CA THR A 130 10.37 5.05 4.77
C THR A 130 11.86 4.76 4.87
N LEU A 131 12.33 3.61 4.42
CA LEU A 131 13.71 3.18 4.54
C LEU A 131 14.57 3.84 3.45
N LYS A 132 15.03 5.05 3.74
CA LYS A 132 15.84 5.87 2.82
C LYS A 132 17.13 5.17 2.44
N GLY A 133 17.36 4.98 1.13
CA GLY A 133 18.63 4.49 0.57
C GLY A 133 18.73 2.98 0.34
N TYR A 134 17.72 2.17 0.71
CA TYR A 134 17.71 0.77 0.35
C TYR A 134 17.26 0.59 -1.09
N LYS A 135 18.20 0.22 -1.98
CA LYS A 135 17.88 -0.27 -3.33
C LYS A 135 17.85 -1.79 -3.27
N SER A 136 16.70 -2.39 -3.51
CA SER A 136 16.58 -3.85 -3.64
C SER A 136 17.56 -4.35 -4.71
N ALA A 137 18.40 -5.33 -4.38
CA ALA A 137 19.39 -5.90 -5.29
C ALA A 137 18.79 -6.85 -6.34
N ASP A 138 17.51 -7.15 -6.29
CA ASP A 138 16.83 -8.10 -7.16
C ASP A 138 15.82 -7.42 -8.11
N ALA A 139 16.33 -6.54 -8.98
CA ALA A 139 15.57 -6.02 -10.12
C ALA A 139 15.75 -6.90 -11.37
N THR A 140 15.68 -8.23 -11.24
CA THR A 140 15.64 -9.15 -12.38
C THR A 140 14.50 -10.15 -12.20
N GLY A 141 13.30 -9.70 -12.53
CA GLY A 141 12.11 -10.53 -12.58
C GLY A 141 10.88 -9.66 -12.39
N ALA A 142 10.23 -9.31 -13.49
CA ALA A 142 8.99 -8.56 -13.52
C ALA A 142 8.00 -9.12 -12.49
N LYS A 143 7.76 -8.39 -11.40
CA LYS A 143 6.64 -8.62 -10.49
C LYS A 143 5.77 -7.39 -10.52
N VAL A 144 4.56 -7.59 -10.96
CA VAL A 144 3.46 -6.64 -10.88
C VAL A 144 3.32 -6.22 -9.41
N HIS A 145 3.86 -5.06 -9.06
CA HIS A 145 3.53 -4.39 -7.81
C HIS A 145 2.10 -3.89 -7.95
N ARG A 146 1.17 -4.54 -7.25
CA ARG A 146 -0.16 -3.98 -7.04
C ARG A 146 -0.03 -2.93 -5.96
N CYS A 147 -0.13 -1.67 -6.32
CA CYS A 147 -0.35 -0.58 -5.37
C CYS A 147 -1.69 0.06 -5.69
N HIS A 148 -2.76 -0.45 -5.08
CA HIS A 148 -4.03 0.26 -4.98
C HIS A 148 -4.20 0.64 -3.51
N GLU A 149 -3.92 1.91 -3.21
CA GLU A 149 -3.83 2.44 -1.85
C GLU A 149 -4.95 3.44 -1.60
N VAL A 150 -5.43 3.49 -0.36
CA VAL A 150 -6.40 4.50 0.08
C VAL A 150 -5.83 5.32 1.22
N GLN A 151 -6.04 6.63 1.14
CA GLN A 151 -5.77 7.57 2.22
C GLN A 151 -7.05 8.17 2.74
N PHE A 152 -7.27 8.03 4.04
CA PHE A 152 -8.29 8.77 4.77
C PHE A 152 -7.67 10.00 5.40
N TYR A 153 -8.21 11.18 5.12
CA TYR A 153 -7.68 12.46 5.59
C TYR A 153 -8.73 13.25 6.37
N SER A 154 -8.26 13.98 7.39
CA SER A 154 -9.09 14.88 8.20
C SER A 154 -9.07 16.33 7.68
N ASP A 155 -8.06 16.68 6.86
CA ASP A 155 -7.76 18.02 6.39
C ASP A 155 -7.26 17.97 4.94
N ASP A 156 -7.76 18.86 4.09
CA ASP A 156 -7.36 18.96 2.68
C ASP A 156 -5.85 19.23 2.50
N ALA A 157 -5.20 19.88 3.47
CA ALA A 157 -3.76 20.11 3.39
C ALA A 157 -2.98 18.79 3.44
N VAL A 158 -3.41 17.83 4.26
CA VAL A 158 -2.81 16.50 4.35
C VAL A 158 -3.03 15.70 3.07
N PHE A 159 -4.24 15.76 2.51
CA PHE A 159 -4.56 15.17 1.21
C PHE A 159 -3.63 15.72 0.12
N LEU A 160 -3.54 17.05 0.02
CA LEU A 160 -2.71 17.72 -0.98
C LEU A 160 -1.22 17.40 -0.81
N ASP A 161 -0.70 17.30 0.42
CA ASP A 161 0.69 16.94 0.68
C ASP A 161 1.00 15.51 0.20
N SER A 162 0.14 14.55 0.51
CA SER A 162 0.32 13.16 0.10
C SER A 162 0.24 12.96 -1.39
N PHE A 163 -0.77 13.57 -2.03
CA PHE A 163 -0.92 13.50 -3.49
C PHE A 163 0.21 14.22 -4.21
N THR A 164 0.67 15.38 -3.70
CA THR A 164 1.83 16.07 -4.25
C THR A 164 3.07 15.18 -4.18
N HIS A 165 3.31 14.53 -3.06
CA HIS A 165 4.46 13.64 -2.89
C HIS A 165 4.39 12.43 -3.84
N PHE A 166 3.23 11.80 -3.95
CA PHE A 166 2.99 10.66 -4.85
C PHE A 166 3.24 11.03 -6.32
N ILE A 167 2.70 12.16 -6.76
CA ILE A 167 2.86 12.68 -8.13
C ILE A 167 4.31 13.07 -8.42
N ALA A 168 4.95 13.83 -7.50
CA ALA A 168 6.33 14.27 -7.67
C ALA A 168 7.29 13.08 -7.79
N ALA A 169 7.13 12.05 -6.96
CA ALA A 169 7.94 10.86 -7.01
C ALA A 169 7.85 10.13 -8.36
N ALA A 170 6.67 10.05 -8.95
CA ALA A 170 6.48 9.46 -10.28
C ALA A 170 7.16 10.30 -11.38
N LEU A 171 6.93 11.62 -11.38
CA LEU A 171 7.52 12.52 -12.39
C LEU A 171 9.04 12.55 -12.31
N ASP A 172 9.61 12.54 -11.10
CA ASP A 172 11.07 12.49 -10.87
C ASP A 172 11.69 11.16 -11.33
N ALA A 173 10.95 10.07 -11.26
CA ALA A 173 11.36 8.77 -11.78
C ALA A 173 11.30 8.69 -13.32
N GLY A 174 10.72 9.69 -13.99
CA GLY A 174 10.45 9.68 -15.43
C GLY A 174 9.20 8.89 -15.83
N ASP A 175 8.36 8.60 -14.87
CA ASP A 175 7.06 7.94 -15.02
C ASP A 175 5.96 8.96 -15.35
N VAL A 176 4.72 8.50 -15.47
CA VAL A 176 3.56 9.32 -15.82
C VAL A 176 2.59 9.42 -14.65
N ALA A 177 2.08 10.60 -14.38
CA ALA A 177 1.06 10.84 -13.37
C ALA A 177 -0.30 11.21 -14.00
N ILE A 178 -1.34 10.45 -13.64
CA ILE A 178 -2.74 10.73 -13.97
C ILE A 178 -3.44 11.20 -12.70
N VAL A 179 -4.05 12.37 -12.74
CA VAL A 179 -4.73 12.99 -11.59
C VAL A 179 -6.20 13.23 -11.94
N VAL A 180 -7.10 12.51 -11.28
CA VAL A 180 -8.55 12.63 -11.47
C VAL A 180 -9.15 13.29 -10.23
N ALA A 181 -9.29 14.62 -10.24
CA ALA A 181 -9.67 15.36 -9.05
C ALA A 181 -10.62 16.53 -9.38
N THR A 182 -11.17 17.17 -8.35
CA THR A 182 -11.92 18.42 -8.47
C THR A 182 -11.02 19.54 -9.02
N GLU A 183 -11.60 20.57 -9.61
CA GLU A 183 -10.86 21.72 -10.14
C GLU A 183 -9.97 22.35 -9.06
N SER A 184 -10.52 22.59 -7.87
CA SER A 184 -9.79 23.15 -6.72
C SER A 184 -8.57 22.32 -6.33
N HIS A 185 -8.71 21.00 -6.27
CA HIS A 185 -7.58 20.12 -5.92
C HIS A 185 -6.54 20.06 -7.04
N ARG A 186 -6.96 20.00 -8.32
CA ARG A 186 -6.02 20.02 -9.44
C ARG A 186 -5.16 21.28 -9.47
N ASP A 187 -5.79 22.45 -9.23
CA ASP A 187 -5.08 23.74 -9.21
C ASP A 187 -4.09 23.80 -8.03
N SER A 188 -4.53 23.40 -6.84
CA SER A 188 -3.69 23.36 -5.65
C SER A 188 -2.51 22.39 -5.80
N LEU A 189 -2.72 21.21 -6.39
CA LEU A 189 -1.66 20.24 -6.69
C LEU A 189 -0.66 20.80 -7.69
N ALA A 190 -1.12 21.45 -8.77
CA ALA A 190 -0.25 22.06 -9.76
C ALA A 190 0.61 23.18 -9.16
N GLU A 191 0.05 24.02 -8.28
CA GLU A 191 0.81 25.05 -7.56
C GLU A 191 1.87 24.46 -6.64
N ARG A 192 1.55 23.42 -5.87
CA ARG A 192 2.50 22.75 -4.96
C ARG A 192 3.63 22.06 -5.73
N LEU A 193 3.33 21.40 -6.84
CA LEU A 193 4.32 20.76 -7.72
C LEU A 193 5.24 21.80 -8.36
N LYS A 194 4.71 22.95 -8.81
CA LYS A 194 5.51 24.08 -9.29
C LYS A 194 6.43 24.64 -8.19
N ALA A 195 5.95 24.74 -6.95
CA ALA A 195 6.75 25.19 -5.81
C ALA A 195 7.92 24.23 -5.48
N GLN A 196 7.81 22.95 -5.84
CA GLN A 196 8.89 21.97 -5.75
C GLN A 196 9.88 22.02 -6.94
N GLY A 197 9.66 22.93 -7.90
CA GLY A 197 10.53 23.12 -9.05
C GLY A 197 10.17 22.32 -10.30
N LEU A 198 9.01 21.68 -10.32
CA LEU A 198 8.54 20.93 -11.49
C LEU A 198 7.94 21.88 -12.55
N ASP A 199 8.34 21.74 -13.80
CA ASP A 199 7.72 22.46 -14.93
C ASP A 199 6.43 21.77 -15.36
N MET A 200 5.33 22.14 -14.68
CA MET A 200 4.02 21.53 -14.92
C MET A 200 3.48 21.81 -16.31
N ASP A 201 3.81 22.96 -16.91
CA ASP A 201 3.38 23.29 -18.26
C ASP A 201 4.09 22.41 -19.29
N ALA A 202 5.38 22.11 -19.07
CA ALA A 202 6.10 21.14 -19.88
C ALA A 202 5.58 19.72 -19.66
N ALA A 203 5.31 19.32 -18.42
CA ALA A 203 4.80 17.98 -18.09
C ALA A 203 3.43 17.72 -18.74
N ILE A 204 2.53 18.69 -18.74
CA ILE A 204 1.23 18.61 -19.42
C ILE A 204 1.41 18.50 -20.95
N ARG A 205 2.25 19.37 -21.54
CA ARG A 205 2.49 19.32 -23.00
C ARG A 205 3.14 18.02 -23.47
N GLN A 206 3.96 17.41 -22.62
CA GLN A 206 4.64 16.14 -22.90
C GLN A 206 3.75 14.92 -22.61
N GLY A 207 2.61 15.10 -21.95
CA GLY A 207 1.71 14.01 -21.56
C GLY A 207 2.20 13.21 -20.35
N THR A 208 3.24 13.67 -19.63
CA THR A 208 3.74 13.01 -18.42
C THR A 208 2.95 13.38 -17.16
N TYR A 209 2.18 14.47 -17.19
CA TYR A 209 1.19 14.84 -16.17
C TYR A 209 -0.16 15.07 -16.84
N ILE A 210 -1.16 14.29 -16.45
CA ILE A 210 -2.49 14.27 -17.09
C ILE A 210 -3.55 14.64 -16.05
N PRO A 211 -3.91 15.93 -15.91
CA PRO A 211 -4.97 16.37 -15.00
C PRO A 211 -6.35 16.17 -15.65
N LEU A 212 -7.23 15.43 -15.00
CA LEU A 212 -8.58 15.13 -15.44
C LEU A 212 -9.61 15.62 -14.42
N ASP A 213 -10.72 16.13 -14.93
CA ASP A 213 -11.85 16.53 -14.10
C ASP A 213 -12.64 15.30 -13.64
N VAL A 214 -12.87 15.17 -12.32
CA VAL A 214 -13.48 13.99 -11.73
C VAL A 214 -14.91 13.75 -12.23
N ALA A 215 -15.74 14.82 -12.31
CA ALA A 215 -17.12 14.68 -12.74
C ALA A 215 -17.21 14.31 -14.23
N LYS A 216 -16.36 14.92 -15.07
CA LYS A 216 -16.28 14.57 -16.49
C LYS A 216 -15.79 13.14 -16.69
N THR A 217 -14.78 12.72 -15.92
CA THR A 217 -14.24 11.35 -15.99
C THR A 217 -15.31 10.33 -15.60
N LEU A 218 -16.01 10.54 -14.48
CA LEU A 218 -17.14 9.70 -14.08
C LEU A 218 -18.19 9.60 -15.19
N SER A 219 -18.55 10.71 -15.83
CA SER A 219 -19.57 10.72 -16.88
C SER A 219 -19.24 9.85 -18.10
N THR A 220 -17.98 9.48 -18.31
CA THR A 220 -17.56 8.65 -19.45
C THR A 220 -17.94 7.18 -19.30
N PHE A 221 -18.00 6.68 -18.07
CA PHE A 221 -18.27 5.27 -17.79
C PHE A 221 -19.49 5.02 -16.89
N MET A 222 -20.11 6.06 -16.33
CA MET A 222 -21.37 5.88 -15.59
C MET A 222 -22.55 5.67 -16.53
N VAL A 223 -23.41 4.68 -16.18
CA VAL A 223 -24.70 4.43 -16.84
C VAL A 223 -25.79 4.45 -15.77
N GLY A 224 -26.58 5.51 -15.75
CA GLY A 224 -27.44 5.82 -14.62
C GLY A 224 -26.59 6.10 -13.37
N ASP A 225 -26.90 5.44 -12.28
CA ASP A 225 -26.19 5.64 -11.00
C ASP A 225 -25.04 4.63 -10.77
N MET A 226 -24.74 3.76 -11.74
CA MET A 226 -23.71 2.72 -11.58
C MET A 226 -22.62 2.83 -12.66
N PRO A 227 -21.37 2.52 -12.34
CA PRO A 227 -20.31 2.40 -13.33
C PRO A 227 -20.51 1.15 -14.21
N ASP A 228 -20.41 1.35 -15.52
CA ASP A 228 -20.42 0.26 -16.49
C ASP A 228 -18.98 -0.28 -16.64
N PRO A 229 -18.73 -1.57 -16.34
CA PRO A 229 -17.39 -2.13 -16.38
C PRO A 229 -16.74 -2.08 -17.76
N ASP A 230 -17.48 -2.38 -18.82
CA ASP A 230 -16.93 -2.44 -20.17
C ASP A 230 -16.46 -1.05 -20.62
N ARG A 231 -17.27 -0.02 -20.40
CA ARG A 231 -16.90 1.37 -20.66
C ARG A 231 -15.72 1.82 -19.80
N PHE A 232 -15.71 1.43 -18.52
CA PHE A 232 -14.61 1.77 -17.62
C PHE A 232 -13.28 1.21 -18.16
N PHE A 233 -13.25 -0.10 -18.50
CA PHE A 233 -12.05 -0.74 -19.03
C PHE A 233 -11.63 -0.17 -20.39
N GLU A 234 -12.57 0.19 -21.26
CA GLU A 234 -12.28 0.86 -22.53
C GLU A 234 -11.63 2.22 -22.29
N VAL A 235 -12.30 3.11 -21.54
CA VAL A 235 -11.86 4.49 -21.34
C VAL A 235 -10.56 4.57 -20.52
N VAL A 236 -10.50 3.88 -19.39
CA VAL A 236 -9.33 3.91 -18.51
C VAL A 236 -8.16 3.14 -19.12
N GLY A 237 -8.43 2.01 -19.77
CA GLY A 237 -7.40 1.23 -20.46
C GLY A 237 -6.76 2.00 -21.62
N ASP A 238 -7.56 2.75 -22.42
CA ASP A 238 -7.05 3.61 -23.49
C ASP A 238 -6.22 4.76 -22.92
N LEU A 239 -6.68 5.39 -21.85
CA LEU A 239 -5.95 6.44 -21.15
C LEU A 239 -4.58 5.95 -20.68
N ILE A 240 -4.53 4.78 -20.01
CA ILE A 240 -3.30 4.17 -19.49
C ILE A 240 -2.33 3.86 -20.64
N ARG A 241 -2.82 3.24 -21.72
CA ARG A 241 -1.97 2.91 -22.89
C ARG A 241 -1.37 4.15 -23.53
N THR A 242 -2.19 5.20 -23.70
CA THR A 242 -1.74 6.48 -24.27
C THR A 242 -0.74 7.18 -23.33
N ALA A 243 -0.99 7.14 -22.03
CA ALA A 243 -0.11 7.72 -21.04
C ALA A 243 1.26 7.03 -21.02
N ALA A 244 1.30 5.71 -21.14
CA ALA A 244 2.55 4.94 -21.14
C ALA A 244 3.51 5.36 -22.28
N GLU A 245 2.97 5.82 -23.42
CA GLU A 245 3.78 6.31 -24.54
C GLU A 245 4.53 7.62 -24.23
N ALA A 246 4.07 8.40 -23.26
CA ALA A 246 4.67 9.67 -22.88
C ALA A 246 5.78 9.54 -21.83
N GLY A 247 5.89 8.41 -21.16
CA GLY A 247 6.91 8.16 -20.14
C GLY A 247 8.33 8.18 -20.71
N LYS A 248 9.28 8.64 -19.89
CA LYS A 248 10.70 8.80 -20.29
C LYS A 248 11.59 7.65 -19.81
N SER A 249 11.09 6.82 -18.93
CA SER A 249 11.82 5.64 -18.45
C SER A 249 11.80 4.53 -19.50
N ALA A 250 12.71 3.56 -19.40
CA ALA A 250 12.75 2.41 -20.33
C ALA A 250 11.47 1.54 -20.23
N HIS A 251 10.83 1.55 -19.07
CA HIS A 251 9.56 0.90 -18.75
C HIS A 251 8.75 1.86 -17.88
N PRO A 252 8.04 2.83 -18.49
CA PRO A 252 7.34 3.85 -17.73
C PRO A 252 6.18 3.23 -16.95
N ARG A 253 6.16 3.50 -15.65
CA ARG A 253 5.04 3.19 -14.77
C ARG A 253 4.04 4.33 -14.81
N ILE A 254 2.83 4.05 -14.39
CA ILE A 254 1.77 5.04 -14.27
C ILE A 254 1.38 5.16 -12.80
N ALA A 255 1.41 6.38 -12.30
CA ALA A 255 0.88 6.74 -11.00
C ALA A 255 -0.47 7.43 -11.21
N ALA A 256 -1.56 6.78 -10.83
CA ALA A 256 -2.90 7.34 -10.91
C ALA A 256 -3.36 7.73 -9.51
N CYS A 257 -3.88 8.94 -9.34
CA CYS A 257 -4.52 9.32 -8.07
C CYS A 257 -5.84 10.02 -8.33
N GLY A 258 -6.82 9.84 -7.42
CA GLY A 258 -8.11 10.41 -7.69
C GLY A 258 -9.17 10.33 -6.62
N GLU A 259 -10.28 10.99 -6.94
CA GLU A 259 -11.43 11.21 -6.09
C GLU A 259 -12.73 10.66 -6.71
N CYS A 260 -12.67 9.74 -7.69
CA CYS A 260 -13.87 9.23 -8.36
C CYS A 260 -14.83 8.53 -7.40
N ALA A 261 -14.36 7.55 -6.66
CA ALA A 261 -15.16 6.85 -5.69
C ALA A 261 -15.51 7.71 -4.46
N PRO A 262 -14.56 8.52 -3.90
CA PRO A 262 -14.88 9.51 -2.87
C PRO A 262 -16.01 10.47 -3.23
N LEU A 263 -16.05 10.96 -4.46
CA LEU A 263 -17.12 11.85 -4.92
C LEU A 263 -18.47 11.13 -4.95
N LEU A 264 -18.52 9.91 -5.48
CA LEU A 264 -19.75 9.09 -5.48
C LEU A 264 -20.23 8.80 -4.06
N TRP A 265 -19.30 8.51 -3.14
CA TRP A 265 -19.61 8.33 -1.72
C TRP A 265 -20.24 9.60 -1.12
N ALA A 266 -19.64 10.77 -1.35
CA ALA A 266 -20.17 12.05 -0.86
C ALA A 266 -21.55 12.40 -1.46
N GLU A 267 -21.88 11.87 -2.64
CA GLU A 267 -23.21 11.97 -3.25
C GLU A 267 -24.22 10.94 -2.73
N GLY A 268 -23.85 10.10 -1.74
CA GLY A 268 -24.69 9.04 -1.18
C GLY A 268 -24.84 7.80 -2.07
N LYS A 269 -23.96 7.62 -3.05
CA LYS A 269 -23.94 6.49 -3.99
C LYS A 269 -22.92 5.43 -3.55
N ALA A 270 -23.12 4.84 -2.36
CA ALA A 270 -22.18 3.90 -1.74
C ALA A 270 -21.83 2.69 -2.62
N ASP A 271 -22.85 2.04 -3.22
CA ASP A 271 -22.64 0.88 -4.08
C ASP A 271 -21.81 1.22 -5.33
N ALA A 272 -22.03 2.40 -5.90
CA ALA A 272 -21.25 2.87 -7.04
C ALA A 272 -19.80 3.21 -6.66
N ALA A 273 -19.58 3.80 -5.48
CA ALA A 273 -18.25 4.07 -4.97
C ALA A 273 -17.45 2.77 -4.78
N ILE A 274 -18.02 1.77 -4.07
CA ILE A 274 -17.40 0.45 -3.90
C ILE A 274 -17.12 -0.19 -5.27
N ARG A 275 -18.06 -0.11 -6.20
CA ARG A 275 -17.88 -0.68 -7.54
C ARG A 275 -16.74 -0.02 -8.32
N VAL A 276 -16.56 1.29 -8.20
CA VAL A 276 -15.43 2.00 -8.82
C VAL A 276 -14.10 1.54 -8.23
N GLU A 277 -14.01 1.34 -6.90
CA GLU A 277 -12.80 0.80 -6.26
C GLU A 277 -12.46 -0.61 -6.77
N GLN A 278 -13.46 -1.48 -6.90
CA GLN A 278 -13.27 -2.82 -7.47
C GLN A 278 -12.75 -2.78 -8.91
N LEU A 279 -13.22 -1.83 -9.71
CA LEU A 279 -12.75 -1.65 -11.08
C LEU A 279 -11.31 -1.12 -11.12
N TRP A 280 -10.95 -0.22 -10.20
CA TRP A 280 -9.57 0.25 -10.06
C TRP A 280 -8.62 -0.87 -9.60
N ASP A 281 -9.02 -1.75 -8.66
CA ASP A 281 -8.22 -2.91 -8.28
C ASP A 281 -7.98 -3.86 -9.47
N GLN A 282 -8.98 -4.06 -10.33
CA GLN A 282 -8.83 -4.84 -11.55
C GLN A 282 -7.88 -4.16 -12.55
N ILE A 283 -7.92 -2.83 -12.70
CA ILE A 283 -6.99 -2.05 -13.52
C ILE A 283 -5.56 -2.19 -12.98
N ALA A 284 -5.35 -2.00 -11.68
CA ALA A 284 -4.04 -2.17 -11.05
C ALA A 284 -3.46 -3.57 -11.26
N THR A 285 -4.35 -4.57 -11.41
CA THR A 285 -3.98 -5.96 -11.69
C THR A 285 -3.62 -6.20 -13.16
N THR A 286 -4.33 -5.53 -14.08
CA THR A 286 -4.22 -5.75 -15.52
C THR A 286 -3.10 -4.91 -16.14
N TYR A 287 -2.89 -3.71 -15.60
CA TYR A 287 -1.88 -2.75 -16.04
C TYR A 287 -0.91 -2.48 -14.88
N GLU A 288 0.35 -2.16 -15.15
CA GLU A 288 1.33 -1.78 -14.13
C GLU A 288 1.08 -0.33 -13.67
N VAL A 289 0.01 -0.11 -12.89
CA VAL A 289 -0.45 1.19 -12.40
C VAL A 289 -0.43 1.20 -10.88
N ASP A 290 0.21 2.20 -10.30
CA ASP A 290 0.11 2.52 -8.88
C ASP A 290 -1.06 3.48 -8.69
N ILE A 291 -2.00 3.16 -7.79
CA ILE A 291 -3.23 3.93 -7.59
C ILE A 291 -3.30 4.43 -6.15
N LEU A 292 -3.62 5.71 -5.97
CA LEU A 292 -3.88 6.33 -4.67
C LEU A 292 -5.26 6.99 -4.67
N CYS A 293 -6.19 6.46 -3.85
CA CYS A 293 -7.51 7.02 -3.63
C CYS A 293 -7.54 7.86 -2.34
N GLY A 294 -8.27 8.98 -2.33
CA GLY A 294 -8.30 9.88 -1.16
C GLY A 294 -9.71 10.14 -0.66
N TYR A 295 -10.03 9.74 0.58
CA TYR A 295 -11.34 9.94 1.22
C TYR A 295 -11.26 10.91 2.40
N ALA A 296 -12.16 11.88 2.44
CA ALA A 296 -12.32 12.72 3.62
C ALA A 296 -12.97 11.92 4.77
N LEU A 297 -12.33 11.87 5.93
CA LEU A 297 -12.91 11.25 7.13
C LEU A 297 -14.24 11.88 7.55
N SER A 298 -14.39 13.17 7.27
CA SER A 298 -15.64 13.90 7.52
C SER A 298 -16.82 13.43 6.67
N SER A 299 -16.61 12.57 5.67
CA SER A 299 -17.70 12.01 4.86
C SER A 299 -18.30 10.74 5.45
N PHE A 300 -17.74 10.20 6.55
CA PHE A 300 -18.22 9.00 7.22
C PHE A 300 -18.88 9.40 8.55
N HIS A 301 -20.19 9.18 8.67
CA HIS A 301 -21.01 9.63 9.81
C HIS A 301 -21.85 8.50 10.37
N GLY A 302 -21.34 7.75 11.34
CA GLY A 302 -22.13 6.79 12.12
C GLY A 302 -21.93 5.31 11.78
N GLU A 303 -22.72 4.46 12.45
CA GLU A 303 -22.58 3.00 12.39
C GLU A 303 -22.94 2.42 11.01
N GLU A 304 -23.80 3.08 10.24
CA GLU A 304 -24.19 2.63 8.89
C GLU A 304 -23.04 2.77 7.89
N ASP A 305 -22.16 3.74 8.08
CA ASP A 305 -20.99 3.99 7.23
C ASP A 305 -19.84 3.04 7.51
N GLU A 306 -19.84 2.38 8.68
CA GLU A 306 -18.80 1.43 9.09
C GLU A 306 -18.63 0.28 8.09
N GLN A 307 -19.73 -0.26 7.54
CA GLN A 307 -19.69 -1.34 6.57
C GLN A 307 -19.11 -0.89 5.24
N VAL A 308 -19.45 0.33 4.80
CA VAL A 308 -18.90 0.90 3.56
C VAL A 308 -17.43 1.22 3.73
N PHE A 309 -17.04 1.81 4.86
CA PHE A 309 -15.64 2.05 5.22
C PHE A 309 -14.82 0.76 5.18
N GLN A 310 -15.31 -0.32 5.81
CA GLN A 310 -14.66 -1.63 5.78
C GLN A 310 -14.59 -2.20 4.36
N SER A 311 -15.62 -2.03 3.55
CA SER A 311 -15.63 -2.48 2.16
C SER A 311 -14.59 -1.74 1.32
N ILE A 312 -14.49 -0.40 1.47
CA ILE A 312 -13.45 0.40 0.82
C ILE A 312 -12.06 -0.07 1.25
N CYS A 313 -11.81 -0.23 2.55
CA CYS A 313 -10.53 -0.73 3.05
C CYS A 313 -10.17 -2.12 2.48
N ALA A 314 -11.16 -2.99 2.27
CA ALA A 314 -10.94 -4.35 1.76
C ALA A 314 -10.51 -4.40 0.28
N GLU A 315 -10.89 -3.41 -0.53
CA GLU A 315 -10.51 -3.31 -1.94
C GLU A 315 -9.08 -2.76 -2.15
N HIS A 316 -8.43 -2.26 -1.10
CA HIS A 316 -7.13 -1.61 -1.20
C HIS A 316 -6.00 -2.46 -0.61
N SER A 317 -4.82 -2.37 -1.22
CA SER A 317 -3.61 -3.05 -0.78
C SER A 317 -2.99 -2.41 0.46
N ALA A 318 -3.22 -1.11 0.67
CA ALA A 318 -2.80 -0.36 1.86
C ALA A 318 -3.81 0.74 2.22
N VAL A 319 -3.96 1.00 3.51
CA VAL A 319 -4.89 2.00 4.07
C VAL A 319 -4.09 2.96 4.95
N PHE A 320 -4.16 4.26 4.63
CA PHE A 320 -3.50 5.32 5.39
C PHE A 320 -4.55 6.19 6.10
N HIS A 321 -4.26 6.53 7.35
CA HIS A 321 -5.00 7.52 8.12
C HIS A 321 -4.06 8.68 8.46
N ALA A 322 -4.45 9.91 8.12
CA ALA A 322 -3.63 11.08 8.37
C ALA A 322 -4.47 12.23 8.98
#